data_afa3ad32a72c379a7319aaeda1fb4f15
#
_entry.id   afa3ad32a72c379a7319aaeda1fb4f15
#
_cell.length_a   1.000
_cell.length_b   1.000
_cell.length_c   1.000
_cell.angle_alpha   90.00
_cell.angle_beta   90.00
_cell.angle_gamma   90.00
#
_symmetry.space_group_name_H-M   'P 1'
#
loop_
_entity.id
_entity.type
_entity.pdbx_description
1 polymer ?
#
loop_
_entity_poly.entity_id
_entity_poly.type
_entity_poly.pdbx_seq_one_letter_code
_entity_poly.pdbx_strand_id
1 'polypeptide(L)'
;NKQVLKNIYLSFFYGAKIGIIGLNGSGKSTLLKIIAGLDKSYQGEVVFSPGYSVGYLAQEPQLDDTKTVKEVVMEGVQPIVDALNEYEEINNKFGLPEYYEDPDKMDALFARQAELQDIIDATDAWNLDSKLERAMDALRCPAEDQPVKVLSGGERRRVALCRLLLQKPDVLLLDEPTNHLDAESIDWLEQHLQQYEGTVICITHDRYFLDNIAGWILELDRGEGIPWKGNYSSWLEQKTKRMEQEEKSASKRRKTLERELEWV
;
A
#
# COMPACT_ATOMS: atom_id res chain seq x y z
N ASN A 1 -3.53 2.58 -29.51
CA ASN A 1 -3.11 2.17 -28.17
C ASN A 1 -1.61 1.89 -28.19
N LYS A 2 -0.83 2.64 -27.42
CA LYS A 2 0.62 2.43 -27.30
C LYS A 2 0.86 1.38 -26.21
N GLN A 3 1.60 0.32 -26.53
CA GLN A 3 2.02 -0.68 -25.53
C GLN A 3 3.06 -0.04 -24.61
N VAL A 4 2.79 -0.02 -23.30
CA VAL A 4 3.64 0.60 -22.28
C VAL A 4 4.51 -0.42 -21.59
N LEU A 5 3.95 -1.61 -21.29
CA LEU A 5 4.62 -2.72 -20.61
C LEU A 5 4.69 -3.93 -21.53
N LYS A 6 5.82 -4.64 -21.49
CA LYS A 6 6.09 -5.84 -22.32
C LYS A 6 6.73 -6.92 -21.48
N ASN A 7 6.16 -8.13 -21.55
CA ASN A 7 6.76 -9.34 -20.98
C ASN A 7 7.20 -9.16 -19.51
N ILE A 8 6.37 -8.51 -18.71
CA ILE A 8 6.60 -8.38 -17.28
C ILE A 8 6.33 -9.73 -16.62
N TYR A 9 7.37 -10.32 -16.08
CA TYR A 9 7.27 -11.55 -15.29
C TYR A 9 7.91 -11.32 -13.93
N LEU A 10 7.07 -11.19 -12.91
CA LEU A 10 7.48 -10.82 -11.57
C LEU A 10 6.76 -11.69 -10.55
N SER A 11 7.47 -12.05 -9.50
CA SER A 11 6.95 -12.79 -8.36
C SER A 11 7.42 -12.12 -7.08
N PHE A 12 6.48 -11.81 -6.19
CA PHE A 12 6.79 -11.17 -4.91
C PHE A 12 6.40 -12.09 -3.75
N PHE A 13 7.25 -12.16 -2.75
CA PHE A 13 6.93 -12.87 -1.51
C PHE A 13 6.23 -11.93 -0.51
N TYR A 14 5.43 -12.53 0.37
CA TYR A 14 4.72 -11.78 1.40
C TYR A 14 5.70 -11.04 2.33
N GLY A 15 5.38 -9.79 2.61
CA GLY A 15 6.22 -8.93 3.44
C GLY A 15 7.33 -8.18 2.70
N ALA A 16 7.49 -8.41 1.39
CA ALA A 16 8.47 -7.66 0.59
C ALA A 16 8.14 -6.17 0.53
N LYS A 17 9.17 -5.33 0.61
CA LYS A 17 9.08 -3.88 0.45
C LYS A 17 9.75 -3.50 -0.86
N ILE A 18 8.96 -3.06 -1.83
CA ILE A 18 9.39 -2.88 -3.21
C ILE A 18 9.18 -1.43 -3.64
N GLY A 19 10.24 -0.79 -4.10
CA GLY A 19 10.17 0.51 -4.75
C GLY A 19 10.18 0.35 -6.27
N ILE A 20 9.25 0.97 -6.98
CA ILE A 20 9.21 1.00 -8.43
C ILE A 20 9.84 2.31 -8.91
N ILE A 21 10.84 2.19 -9.77
CA ILE A 21 11.51 3.33 -10.39
C ILE A 21 11.48 3.22 -11.92
N GLY A 22 11.62 4.32 -12.58
CA GLY A 22 11.65 4.43 -14.04
C GLY A 22 11.39 5.85 -14.48
N LEU A 23 11.64 6.11 -15.76
CA LEU A 23 11.37 7.41 -16.36
C LEU A 23 9.86 7.70 -16.39
N ASN A 24 9.50 8.98 -16.48
CA ASN A 24 8.11 9.38 -16.70
C ASN A 24 7.57 8.73 -17.97
N GLY A 25 6.38 8.15 -17.88
CA GLY A 25 5.78 7.38 -18.97
C GLY A 25 6.31 5.96 -19.14
N SER A 26 7.14 5.44 -18.22
CA SER A 26 7.65 4.07 -18.26
C SER A 26 6.60 3.00 -17.88
N GLY A 27 5.43 3.44 -17.38
CA GLY A 27 4.35 2.53 -17.01
C GLY A 27 4.26 2.18 -15.54
N LYS A 28 4.91 2.94 -14.64
CA LYS A 28 4.89 2.70 -13.19
C LYS A 28 3.45 2.67 -12.64
N SER A 29 2.70 3.73 -12.85
CA SER A 29 1.29 3.81 -12.38
C SER A 29 0.41 2.80 -13.09
N THR A 30 0.66 2.49 -14.35
CA THR A 30 -0.06 1.47 -15.10
C THR A 30 0.14 0.09 -14.46
N LEU A 31 1.38 -0.26 -14.11
CA LEU A 31 1.69 -1.51 -13.43
C LEU A 31 0.97 -1.62 -12.09
N LEU A 32 0.96 -0.55 -11.29
CA LEU A 32 0.23 -0.51 -10.03
C LEU A 32 -1.28 -0.73 -10.22
N LYS A 33 -1.87 -0.09 -11.20
CA LYS A 33 -3.30 -0.25 -11.53
C LYS A 33 -3.64 -1.67 -12.01
N ILE A 34 -2.75 -2.31 -12.75
CA ILE A 34 -2.89 -3.71 -13.15
C ILE A 34 -2.88 -4.62 -11.92
N ILE A 35 -1.92 -4.44 -11.03
CA ILE A 35 -1.82 -5.22 -9.78
C ILE A 35 -3.05 -4.98 -8.90
N ALA A 36 -3.55 -3.75 -8.84
CA ALA A 36 -4.76 -3.40 -8.10
C ALA A 36 -6.07 -3.95 -8.71
N GLY A 37 -6.02 -4.45 -9.94
CA GLY A 37 -7.20 -4.91 -10.67
C GLY A 37 -8.04 -3.79 -11.29
N LEU A 38 -7.53 -2.57 -11.33
CA LEU A 38 -8.23 -1.40 -11.89
C LEU A 38 -8.05 -1.25 -13.40
N ASP A 39 -6.93 -1.69 -13.93
CA ASP A 39 -6.66 -1.75 -15.36
C ASP A 39 -6.65 -3.21 -15.80
N LYS A 40 -7.56 -3.55 -16.70
CA LYS A 40 -7.71 -4.89 -17.28
C LYS A 40 -7.34 -4.95 -18.75
N SER A 41 -6.82 -3.87 -19.30
CA SER A 41 -6.43 -3.74 -20.70
C SER A 41 -5.03 -4.33 -20.97
N TYR A 42 -4.79 -5.55 -20.51
CA TYR A 42 -3.51 -6.27 -20.66
C TYR A 42 -3.73 -7.73 -21.05
N GLN A 43 -2.69 -8.34 -21.57
CA GLN A 43 -2.62 -9.78 -21.80
C GLN A 43 -1.72 -10.40 -20.73
N GLY A 44 -2.20 -11.43 -20.07
CA GLY A 44 -1.47 -12.10 -19.01
C GLY A 44 -2.32 -12.33 -17.77
N GLU A 45 -1.66 -12.65 -16.67
CA GLU A 45 -2.30 -12.98 -15.40
C GLU A 45 -1.65 -12.22 -14.25
N VAL A 46 -2.49 -11.80 -13.29
CA VAL A 46 -2.07 -11.34 -11.97
C VAL A 46 -2.67 -12.29 -10.95
N VAL A 47 -1.81 -13.00 -10.21
CA VAL A 47 -2.24 -14.02 -9.25
C VAL A 47 -1.80 -13.61 -7.85
N PHE A 48 -2.76 -13.60 -6.93
CA PHE A 48 -2.52 -13.44 -5.50
C PHE A 48 -2.73 -14.76 -4.76
N SER A 49 -2.06 -14.93 -3.64
CA SER A 49 -2.39 -16.01 -2.72
C SER A 49 -3.84 -15.86 -2.25
N PRO A 50 -4.58 -16.98 -2.11
CA PRO A 50 -5.98 -16.93 -1.71
C PRO A 50 -6.19 -16.16 -0.40
N GLY A 51 -7.21 -15.30 -0.37
CA GLY A 51 -7.59 -14.54 0.82
C GLY A 51 -6.79 -13.26 1.07
N TYR A 52 -5.84 -12.91 0.21
CA TYR A 52 -5.09 -11.66 0.34
C TYR A 52 -5.92 -10.45 -0.12
N SER A 53 -5.94 -9.42 0.72
CA SER A 53 -6.53 -8.13 0.43
C SER A 53 -5.51 -7.20 -0.22
N VAL A 54 -5.99 -6.35 -1.12
CA VAL A 54 -5.18 -5.36 -1.84
C VAL A 54 -5.75 -3.98 -1.59
N GLY A 55 -4.91 -3.05 -1.14
CA GLY A 55 -5.24 -1.64 -1.00
C GLY A 55 -4.41 -0.79 -1.93
N TYR A 56 -5.03 0.23 -2.53
CA TYR A 56 -4.40 1.11 -3.50
C TYR A 56 -4.63 2.58 -3.17
N LEU A 57 -3.55 3.35 -3.08
CA LEU A 57 -3.59 4.80 -2.99
C LEU A 57 -3.38 5.39 -4.37
N ALA A 58 -4.45 5.93 -4.96
CA ALA A 58 -4.41 6.63 -6.22
C ALA A 58 -3.76 8.02 -6.08
N GLN A 59 -3.30 8.60 -7.19
CA GLN A 59 -2.84 9.99 -7.21
C GLN A 59 -3.98 10.96 -6.86
N GLU A 60 -5.18 10.70 -7.35
CA GLU A 60 -6.41 11.45 -7.03
C GLU A 60 -7.44 10.50 -6.39
N PRO A 61 -7.39 10.30 -5.08
CA PRO A 61 -8.29 9.38 -4.42
C PRO A 61 -9.73 9.89 -4.44
N GLN A 62 -10.66 8.97 -4.64
CA GLN A 62 -12.09 9.24 -4.56
C GLN A 62 -12.57 9.03 -3.12
N LEU A 63 -13.20 10.06 -2.57
CA LEU A 63 -13.80 10.03 -1.24
C LEU A 63 -15.29 10.35 -1.34
N ASP A 64 -16.07 9.86 -0.38
CA ASP A 64 -17.49 10.17 -0.30
C ASP A 64 -17.69 11.60 0.23
N ASP A 65 -18.12 12.51 -0.64
CA ASP A 65 -18.31 13.92 -0.33
C ASP A 65 -19.45 14.18 0.67
N THR A 66 -20.27 13.17 0.97
CA THR A 66 -21.37 13.28 1.97
C THR A 66 -20.89 13.05 3.39
N LYS A 67 -19.63 12.63 3.58
CA LYS A 67 -19.05 12.24 4.87
C LYS A 67 -18.09 13.30 5.42
N THR A 68 -17.85 13.19 6.73
CA THR A 68 -16.79 13.92 7.42
C THR A 68 -15.46 13.19 7.31
N VAL A 69 -14.35 13.85 7.65
CA VAL A 69 -13.01 13.26 7.69
C VAL A 69 -12.99 11.99 8.55
N LYS A 70 -13.53 12.05 9.76
CA LYS A 70 -13.59 10.90 10.67
C LYS A 70 -14.37 9.73 10.08
N GLU A 71 -15.53 10.00 9.48
CA GLU A 71 -16.36 8.96 8.87
C GLU A 71 -15.64 8.25 7.71
N VAL A 72 -14.88 8.99 6.89
CA VAL A 72 -14.07 8.40 5.82
C VAL A 72 -12.93 7.56 6.37
N VAL A 73 -12.20 8.06 7.36
CA VAL A 73 -11.10 7.32 8.00
C VAL A 73 -11.62 6.04 8.67
N MET A 74 -12.79 6.09 9.29
CA MET A 74 -13.42 4.93 9.92
C MET A 74 -13.82 3.83 8.92
N GLU A 75 -14.01 4.15 7.64
CA GLU A 75 -14.25 3.11 6.61
C GLU A 75 -13.11 2.09 6.54
N GLY A 76 -11.88 2.50 6.82
CA GLY A 76 -10.71 1.61 6.87
C GLY A 76 -10.77 0.57 8.00
N VAL A 77 -11.51 0.84 9.05
CA VAL A 77 -11.68 -0.04 10.22
C VAL A 77 -13.12 -0.51 10.40
N GLN A 78 -13.92 -0.48 9.36
CA GLN A 78 -15.33 -0.83 9.39
C GLN A 78 -15.62 -2.19 10.04
N PRO A 79 -14.88 -3.29 9.75
CA PRO A 79 -15.08 -4.56 10.43
C PRO A 79 -14.92 -4.49 11.96
N ILE A 80 -14.00 -3.66 12.44
CA ILE A 80 -13.76 -3.44 13.87
C ILE A 80 -14.91 -2.65 14.48
N VAL A 81 -15.36 -1.60 13.82
CA VAL A 81 -16.51 -0.79 14.23
C VAL A 81 -17.77 -1.65 14.30
N ASP A 82 -18.01 -2.51 13.32
CA ASP A 82 -19.13 -3.43 13.28
C ASP A 82 -19.08 -4.42 14.44
N ALA A 83 -17.90 -4.97 14.76
CA ALA A 83 -17.72 -5.86 15.89
C ALA A 83 -18.01 -5.19 17.23
N LEU A 84 -17.58 -3.94 17.42
CA LEU A 84 -17.86 -3.15 18.64
C LEU A 84 -19.36 -2.86 18.77
N ASN A 85 -20.01 -2.46 17.69
CA ASN A 85 -21.44 -2.17 17.68
C ASN A 85 -22.28 -3.43 17.98
N GLU A 86 -21.95 -4.56 17.36
CA GLU A 86 -22.62 -5.83 17.62
C GLU A 86 -22.42 -6.30 19.07
N TYR A 87 -21.21 -6.12 19.60
CA TYR A 87 -20.93 -6.44 21.01
C TYR A 87 -21.80 -5.63 21.95
N GLU A 88 -21.97 -4.34 21.72
CA GLU A 88 -22.86 -3.48 22.51
C GLU A 88 -24.33 -3.89 22.37
N GLU A 89 -24.80 -4.20 21.16
CA GLU A 89 -26.15 -4.71 20.93
C GLU A 89 -26.41 -6.00 21.69
N ILE A 90 -25.46 -6.95 21.70
CA ILE A 90 -25.59 -8.20 22.45
C ILE A 90 -25.67 -7.93 23.94
N ASN A 91 -24.84 -7.03 24.48
CA ASN A 91 -24.90 -6.66 25.89
C ASN A 91 -26.27 -6.08 26.28
N ASN A 92 -26.88 -5.30 25.41
CA ASN A 92 -28.23 -4.78 25.62
C ASN A 92 -29.29 -5.87 25.54
N LYS A 93 -29.13 -6.87 24.67
CA LYS A 93 -30.07 -7.99 24.52
C LYS A 93 -30.16 -8.89 25.77
N PHE A 94 -29.10 -9.03 26.54
CA PHE A 94 -29.10 -9.79 27.78
C PHE A 94 -30.14 -9.31 28.80
N GLY A 95 -30.49 -8.03 28.75
CA GLY A 95 -31.52 -7.44 29.63
C GLY A 95 -32.95 -7.56 29.12
N LEU A 96 -33.18 -8.15 27.96
CA LEU A 96 -34.49 -8.25 27.34
C LEU A 96 -35.17 -9.60 27.70
N PRO A 97 -36.47 -9.62 28.11
CA PRO A 97 -37.20 -10.84 28.44
C PRO A 97 -37.21 -11.88 27.32
N GLU A 98 -37.29 -11.44 26.10
CA GLU A 98 -37.22 -12.25 24.87
C GLU A 98 -36.00 -13.17 24.82
N TYR A 99 -34.89 -12.77 25.41
CA TYR A 99 -33.63 -13.52 25.45
C TYR A 99 -33.40 -14.23 26.76
N TYR A 100 -33.57 -13.55 27.91
CA TYR A 100 -33.25 -14.16 29.20
C TYR A 100 -34.28 -15.23 29.65
N GLU A 101 -35.49 -15.23 29.07
CA GLU A 101 -36.49 -16.25 29.30
C GLU A 101 -36.32 -17.50 28.38
N ASP A 102 -35.47 -17.42 27.36
CA ASP A 102 -35.20 -18.51 26.42
C ASP A 102 -33.73 -18.97 26.55
N PRO A 103 -33.47 -20.15 27.15
CA PRO A 103 -32.12 -20.65 27.34
C PRO A 103 -31.32 -20.82 26.04
N ASP A 104 -31.96 -21.23 24.95
CA ASP A 104 -31.27 -21.41 23.64
C ASP A 104 -30.82 -20.09 23.06
N LYS A 105 -31.64 -19.05 23.15
CA LYS A 105 -31.27 -17.70 22.74
C LYS A 105 -30.16 -17.12 23.61
N MET A 106 -30.17 -17.34 24.91
CA MET A 106 -29.11 -16.92 25.82
C MET A 106 -27.78 -17.60 25.47
N ASP A 107 -27.79 -18.90 25.23
CA ASP A 107 -26.58 -19.64 24.84
C ASP A 107 -26.01 -19.14 23.53
N ALA A 108 -26.86 -18.80 22.55
CA ALA A 108 -26.43 -18.20 21.28
C ALA A 108 -25.79 -16.81 21.46
N LEU A 109 -26.37 -15.98 22.36
CA LEU A 109 -25.78 -14.66 22.69
C LEU A 109 -24.41 -14.79 23.36
N PHE A 110 -24.25 -15.72 24.31
CA PHE A 110 -22.97 -15.97 24.96
C PHE A 110 -21.91 -16.46 23.99
N ALA A 111 -22.27 -17.37 23.09
CA ALA A 111 -21.35 -17.85 22.06
C ALA A 111 -20.89 -16.73 21.12
N ARG A 112 -21.80 -15.89 20.64
CA ARG A 112 -21.49 -14.75 19.78
C ARG A 112 -20.68 -13.69 20.49
N GLN A 113 -21.00 -13.40 21.75
CA GLN A 113 -20.24 -12.47 22.58
C GLN A 113 -18.79 -12.92 22.73
N ALA A 114 -18.54 -14.22 22.95
CA ALA A 114 -17.20 -14.76 23.06
C ALA A 114 -16.42 -14.62 21.75
N GLU A 115 -17.03 -14.88 20.59
CA GLU A 115 -16.42 -14.67 19.28
C GLU A 115 -16.04 -13.19 19.05
N LEU A 116 -16.94 -12.28 19.37
CA LEU A 116 -16.70 -10.85 19.24
C LEU A 116 -15.63 -10.36 20.21
N GLN A 117 -15.59 -10.88 21.43
CA GLN A 117 -14.55 -10.57 22.41
C GLN A 117 -13.16 -10.94 21.87
N ASP A 118 -13.04 -12.13 21.26
CA ASP A 118 -11.78 -12.57 20.65
C ASP A 118 -11.34 -11.63 19.51
N ILE A 119 -12.27 -11.19 18.66
CA ILE A 119 -11.98 -10.23 17.58
C ILE A 119 -11.55 -8.88 18.15
N ILE A 120 -12.26 -8.38 19.15
CA ILE A 120 -11.98 -7.09 19.78
C ILE A 120 -10.61 -7.11 20.48
N ASP A 121 -10.29 -8.17 21.18
CA ASP A 121 -9.00 -8.34 21.85
C ASP A 121 -7.84 -8.48 20.84
N ALA A 122 -8.03 -9.27 19.78
CA ALA A 122 -7.02 -9.50 18.76
C ALA A 122 -6.70 -8.22 17.94
N THR A 123 -7.69 -7.36 17.75
CA THR A 123 -7.55 -6.09 17.01
C THR A 123 -7.27 -4.89 17.91
N ASP A 124 -7.23 -5.08 19.22
CA ASP A 124 -7.14 -3.99 20.22
C ASP A 124 -8.20 -2.90 19.99
N ALA A 125 -9.42 -3.32 19.69
CA ALA A 125 -10.52 -2.45 19.30
C ALA A 125 -11.00 -1.51 20.42
N TRP A 126 -10.74 -1.85 21.68
CA TRP A 126 -11.04 -0.96 22.81
C TRP A 126 -10.31 0.37 22.76
N ASN A 127 -9.14 0.41 22.10
CA ASN A 127 -8.31 1.59 21.90
C ASN A 127 -8.45 2.20 20.50
N LEU A 128 -9.53 1.87 19.78
CA LEU A 128 -9.73 2.29 18.39
C LEU A 128 -9.67 3.82 18.23
N ASP A 129 -10.38 4.58 19.04
CA ASP A 129 -10.40 6.04 18.95
C ASP A 129 -9.00 6.63 19.11
N SER A 130 -8.20 6.14 20.05
CA SER A 130 -6.82 6.57 20.24
C SER A 130 -5.92 6.22 19.05
N LYS A 131 -6.15 5.08 18.41
CA LYS A 131 -5.40 4.69 17.20
C LYS A 131 -5.75 5.56 16.01
N LEU A 132 -7.03 5.86 15.80
CA LEU A 132 -7.50 6.77 14.76
C LEU A 132 -6.90 8.16 14.95
N GLU A 133 -6.98 8.71 16.15
CA GLU A 133 -6.45 10.02 16.49
C GLU A 133 -4.95 10.11 16.22
N ARG A 134 -4.17 9.14 16.69
CA ARG A 134 -2.72 9.11 16.45
C ARG A 134 -2.35 9.06 14.97
N ALA A 135 -3.04 8.25 14.19
CA ALA A 135 -2.78 8.15 12.74
C ALA A 135 -3.18 9.45 12.01
N MET A 136 -4.32 10.03 12.36
CA MET A 136 -4.78 11.30 11.80
C MET A 136 -3.84 12.45 12.13
N ASP A 137 -3.36 12.53 13.36
CA ASP A 137 -2.40 13.56 13.81
C ASP A 137 -1.04 13.39 13.10
N ALA A 138 -0.55 12.16 13.01
CA ALA A 138 0.73 11.85 12.35
C ALA A 138 0.74 12.25 10.87
N LEU A 139 -0.37 12.07 10.17
CA LEU A 139 -0.52 12.44 8.76
C LEU A 139 -1.08 13.86 8.56
N ARG A 140 -1.22 14.65 9.62
CA ARG A 140 -1.77 16.01 9.56
C ARG A 140 -3.11 16.07 8.83
N CYS A 141 -3.99 15.10 9.11
CA CYS A 141 -5.33 15.11 8.57
C CYS A 141 -6.10 16.35 9.07
N PRO A 142 -7.04 16.90 8.27
CA PRO A 142 -7.94 17.95 8.71
C PRO A 142 -8.77 17.54 9.93
N ALA A 143 -9.42 18.51 10.58
CA ALA A 143 -10.29 18.27 11.73
C ALA A 143 -11.32 17.16 11.42
N GLU A 144 -11.54 16.29 12.39
CA GLU A 144 -12.36 15.08 12.23
C GLU A 144 -13.81 15.34 11.82
N ASP A 145 -14.36 16.49 12.19
CA ASP A 145 -15.73 16.92 11.89
C ASP A 145 -15.85 17.70 10.57
N GLN A 146 -14.73 17.98 9.90
CA GLN A 146 -14.74 18.76 8.66
C GLN A 146 -15.35 17.93 7.52
N PRO A 147 -16.26 18.52 6.72
CA PRO A 147 -16.81 17.85 5.54
C PRO A 147 -15.75 17.59 4.49
N VAL A 148 -15.73 16.38 3.94
CA VAL A 148 -14.74 15.96 2.92
C VAL A 148 -14.83 16.81 1.66
N LYS A 149 -16.02 17.27 1.27
CA LYS A 149 -16.25 18.07 0.06
C LYS A 149 -15.48 19.40 0.02
N VAL A 150 -15.10 19.96 1.17
CA VAL A 150 -14.39 21.25 1.26
C VAL A 150 -12.88 21.09 1.33
N LEU A 151 -12.36 19.85 1.34
CA LEU A 151 -10.93 19.57 1.43
C LEU A 151 -10.19 19.91 0.14
N SER A 152 -8.95 20.38 0.29
CA SER A 152 -8.00 20.48 -0.82
C SER A 152 -7.59 19.10 -1.32
N GLY A 153 -6.99 19.04 -2.52
CA GLY A 153 -6.47 17.78 -3.08
C GLY A 153 -5.44 17.10 -2.16
N GLY A 154 -4.53 17.87 -1.57
CA GLY A 154 -3.54 17.36 -0.62
C GLY A 154 -4.15 16.82 0.67
N GLU A 155 -5.15 17.52 1.20
CA GLU A 155 -5.89 17.07 2.38
C GLU A 155 -6.67 15.79 2.10
N ARG A 156 -7.32 15.68 0.96
CA ARG A 156 -8.02 14.46 0.52
C ARG A 156 -7.05 13.27 0.42
N ARG A 157 -5.85 13.48 -0.12
CA ARG A 157 -4.82 12.44 -0.18
C ARG A 157 -4.38 11.97 1.20
N ARG A 158 -4.15 12.87 2.13
CA ARG A 158 -3.74 12.52 3.50
C ARG A 158 -4.83 11.71 4.21
N VAL A 159 -6.09 12.09 4.05
CA VAL A 159 -7.23 11.34 4.59
C VAL A 159 -7.33 9.94 3.96
N ALA A 160 -7.19 9.84 2.65
CA ALA A 160 -7.21 8.56 1.94
C ALA A 160 -6.05 7.64 2.35
N LEU A 161 -4.85 8.19 2.52
CA LEU A 161 -3.69 7.45 3.00
C LEU A 161 -3.93 6.95 4.44
N CYS A 162 -4.45 7.78 5.31
CA CYS A 162 -4.79 7.40 6.69
C CYS A 162 -5.77 6.24 6.72
N ARG A 163 -6.86 6.32 5.98
CA ARG A 163 -7.86 5.25 5.83
C ARG A 163 -7.22 3.95 5.37
N LEU A 164 -6.38 4.01 4.34
CA LEU A 164 -5.73 2.85 3.75
C LEU A 164 -4.76 2.17 4.72
N LEU A 165 -3.94 2.94 5.43
CA LEU A 165 -3.00 2.39 6.42
C LEU A 165 -3.70 1.74 7.60
N LEU A 166 -4.84 2.27 8.03
CA LEU A 166 -5.67 1.70 9.10
C LEU A 166 -6.39 0.42 8.65
N GLN A 167 -6.72 0.30 7.38
CA GLN A 167 -7.32 -0.90 6.79
C GLN A 167 -6.37 -2.10 6.82
N LYS A 168 -5.06 -1.88 6.78
CA LYS A 168 -4.00 -2.89 6.81
C LYS A 168 -4.18 -4.00 5.76
N PRO A 169 -4.28 -3.68 4.46
CA PRO A 169 -4.36 -4.70 3.43
C PRO A 169 -3.09 -5.56 3.40
N ASP A 170 -3.19 -6.78 2.94
CA ASP A 170 -2.05 -7.69 2.80
C ASP A 170 -1.04 -7.20 1.75
N VAL A 171 -1.54 -6.56 0.71
CA VAL A 171 -0.74 -5.89 -0.32
C VAL A 171 -1.12 -4.42 -0.38
N LEU A 172 -0.16 -3.56 -0.09
CA LEU A 172 -0.33 -2.12 -0.05
C LEU A 172 0.36 -1.49 -1.26
N LEU A 173 -0.43 -0.87 -2.11
CA LEU A 173 0.03 -0.22 -3.34
C LEU A 173 -0.04 1.30 -3.17
N LEU A 174 1.10 1.97 -3.20
CA LEU A 174 1.22 3.40 -2.95
C LEU A 174 1.79 4.13 -4.16
N ASP A 175 1.02 5.04 -4.73
CA ASP A 175 1.46 5.90 -5.81
C ASP A 175 1.76 7.31 -5.27
N GLU A 176 3.05 7.65 -5.19
CA GLU A 176 3.56 8.91 -4.65
C GLU A 176 3.03 9.26 -3.25
N PRO A 177 3.18 8.36 -2.25
CA PRO A 177 2.57 8.55 -0.92
C PRO A 177 3.14 9.73 -0.13
N THR A 178 4.35 10.18 -0.44
CA THR A 178 5.02 11.29 0.26
C THR A 178 4.61 12.67 -0.25
N ASN A 179 3.90 12.75 -1.37
CA ASN A 179 3.39 14.02 -1.88
C ASN A 179 2.43 14.66 -0.88
N HIS A 180 2.59 15.97 -0.66
CA HIS A 180 1.80 16.77 0.27
C HIS A 180 1.99 16.40 1.76
N LEU A 181 3.02 15.63 2.11
CA LEU A 181 3.41 15.36 3.50
C LEU A 181 4.58 16.26 3.92
N ASP A 182 4.56 16.69 5.18
CA ASP A 182 5.71 17.33 5.81
C ASP A 182 6.76 16.30 6.25
N ALA A 183 7.93 16.77 6.68
CA ALA A 183 9.04 15.90 7.06
C ALA A 183 8.69 14.94 8.22
N GLU A 184 7.96 15.42 9.20
CA GLU A 184 7.55 14.60 10.35
C GLU A 184 6.58 13.49 9.93
N SER A 185 5.63 13.80 9.05
CA SER A 185 4.68 12.82 8.51
C SER A 185 5.39 11.78 7.64
N ILE A 186 6.38 12.18 6.85
CA ILE A 186 7.20 11.27 6.06
C ILE A 186 7.98 10.32 6.97
N ASP A 187 8.61 10.83 8.02
CA ASP A 187 9.33 10.00 8.99
C ASP A 187 8.42 8.97 9.66
N TRP A 188 7.25 9.41 10.07
CA TRP A 188 6.25 8.51 10.64
C TRP A 188 5.82 7.43 9.64
N LEU A 189 5.57 7.81 8.38
CA LEU A 189 5.19 6.88 7.32
C LEU A 189 6.30 5.85 7.04
N GLU A 190 7.56 6.28 6.98
CA GLU A 190 8.71 5.38 6.83
C GLU A 190 8.75 4.34 7.94
N GLN A 191 8.63 4.75 9.19
CA GLN A 191 8.63 3.84 10.35
C GLN A 191 7.42 2.89 10.29
N HIS A 192 6.26 3.39 9.94
CA HIS A 192 5.05 2.58 9.80
C HIS A 192 5.20 1.50 8.72
N LEU A 193 5.76 1.86 7.56
CA LEU A 193 5.97 0.92 6.45
C LEU A 193 7.10 -0.07 6.70
N GLN A 194 8.14 0.32 7.42
CA GLN A 194 9.22 -0.59 7.84
C GLN A 194 8.69 -1.70 8.75
N GLN A 195 7.73 -1.39 9.60
CA GLN A 195 7.09 -2.33 10.53
C GLN A 195 5.85 -3.02 9.94
N TYR A 196 5.44 -2.62 8.74
CA TYR A 196 4.26 -3.17 8.09
C TYR A 196 4.46 -4.65 7.76
N GLU A 197 3.57 -5.51 8.23
CA GLU A 197 3.69 -6.97 8.04
C GLU A 197 3.46 -7.40 6.60
N GLY A 198 2.55 -6.72 5.89
CA GLY A 198 2.19 -7.01 4.51
C GLY A 198 3.24 -6.58 3.49
N THR A 199 2.97 -6.91 2.24
CA THR A 199 3.77 -6.46 1.10
C THR A 199 3.46 -5.00 0.78
N VAL A 200 4.50 -4.20 0.55
CA VAL A 200 4.38 -2.80 0.13
C VAL A 200 5.02 -2.63 -1.23
N ILE A 201 4.27 -2.08 -2.18
CA ILE A 201 4.77 -1.69 -3.49
C ILE A 201 4.53 -0.19 -3.65
N CYS A 202 5.61 0.56 -3.80
CA CYS A 202 5.58 2.02 -3.74
C CYS A 202 6.24 2.64 -4.98
N ILE A 203 5.56 3.61 -5.57
CA ILE A 203 6.13 4.51 -6.58
C ILE A 203 6.40 5.84 -5.89
N THR A 204 7.64 6.32 -5.96
CA THR A 204 7.99 7.66 -5.49
C THR A 204 9.27 8.17 -6.16
N HIS A 205 9.40 9.48 -6.26
CA HIS A 205 10.63 10.17 -6.65
C HIS A 205 11.52 10.53 -5.45
N ASP A 206 11.05 10.28 -4.24
CA ASP A 206 11.81 10.51 -3.01
C ASP A 206 12.82 9.37 -2.78
N ARG A 207 14.07 9.65 -3.09
CA ARG A 207 15.18 8.68 -2.99
C ARG A 207 15.45 8.26 -1.54
N TYR A 208 15.34 9.20 -0.61
CA TYR A 208 15.58 8.93 0.81
C TYR A 208 14.49 8.02 1.37
N PHE A 209 13.26 8.25 0.97
CA PHE A 209 12.15 7.38 1.34
C PHE A 209 12.36 5.95 0.84
N LEU A 210 12.76 5.77 -0.43
CA LEU A 210 13.06 4.45 -0.99
C LEU A 210 14.26 3.79 -0.31
N ASP A 211 15.28 4.55 0.06
CA ASP A 211 16.42 4.01 0.81
C ASP A 211 16.00 3.44 2.16
N ASN A 212 15.06 4.09 2.83
CA ASN A 212 14.64 3.72 4.17
C ASN A 212 13.62 2.59 4.22
N ILE A 213 12.80 2.40 3.18
CA ILE A 213 11.72 1.41 3.19
C ILE A 213 11.95 0.20 2.28
N ALA A 214 12.63 0.38 1.15
CA ALA A 214 12.71 -0.65 0.12
C ALA A 214 13.78 -1.69 0.42
N GLY A 215 13.42 -2.97 0.32
CA GLY A 215 14.35 -4.10 0.29
C GLY A 215 14.61 -4.60 -1.13
N TRP A 216 13.76 -4.18 -2.07
CA TRP A 216 13.87 -4.45 -3.50
C TRP A 216 13.51 -3.22 -4.32
N ILE A 217 14.20 -3.03 -5.43
CA ILE A 217 13.89 -2.03 -6.43
C ILE A 217 13.47 -2.74 -7.72
N LEU A 218 12.30 -2.36 -8.23
CA LEU A 218 11.83 -2.77 -9.54
C LEU A 218 12.03 -1.61 -10.52
N GLU A 219 12.96 -1.79 -11.44
CA GLU A 219 13.23 -0.80 -12.50
C GLU A 219 12.37 -1.12 -13.73
N LEU A 220 11.56 -0.15 -14.16
CA LEU A 220 10.85 -0.22 -15.44
C LEU A 220 11.65 0.53 -16.50
N ASP A 221 12.17 -0.23 -17.44
CA ASP A 221 12.95 0.29 -18.56
C ASP A 221 12.44 -0.31 -19.88
N ARG A 222 12.06 0.54 -20.81
CA ARG A 222 11.58 0.17 -22.16
C ARG A 222 10.47 -0.86 -22.18
N GLY A 223 9.59 -0.80 -21.18
CA GLY A 223 8.46 -1.71 -21.02
C GLY A 223 8.76 -2.99 -20.28
N GLU A 224 10.00 -3.25 -19.93
CA GLU A 224 10.45 -4.41 -19.16
C GLU A 224 10.62 -4.06 -17.68
N GLY A 225 10.45 -5.06 -16.81
CA GLY A 225 10.64 -4.95 -15.37
C GLY A 225 11.87 -5.72 -14.91
N ILE A 226 12.84 -5.01 -14.31
CA ILE A 226 14.09 -5.59 -13.83
C ILE A 226 14.14 -5.48 -12.30
N PRO A 227 14.08 -6.58 -11.56
CA PRO A 227 14.19 -6.55 -10.11
C PRO A 227 15.66 -6.46 -9.66
N TRP A 228 15.92 -5.60 -8.66
CA TRP A 228 17.22 -5.44 -8.04
C TRP A 228 17.07 -5.61 -6.53
N LYS A 229 17.89 -6.46 -5.92
CA LYS A 229 17.90 -6.63 -4.48
C LYS A 229 18.56 -5.44 -3.78
N GLY A 230 17.94 -4.96 -2.72
CA GLY A 230 18.43 -3.87 -1.89
C GLY A 230 17.60 -2.60 -2.01
N ASN A 231 18.08 -1.53 -1.38
CA ASN A 231 17.43 -0.21 -1.39
C ASN A 231 17.87 0.62 -2.61
N TYR A 232 17.46 1.89 -2.65
CA TYR A 232 17.78 2.79 -3.76
C TYR A 232 19.30 3.00 -3.95
N SER A 233 20.05 3.22 -2.88
CA SER A 233 21.50 3.39 -2.93
C SER A 233 22.21 2.14 -3.46
N SER A 234 21.76 0.97 -3.04
CA SER A 234 22.23 -0.32 -3.53
C SER A 234 21.93 -0.53 -5.02
N TRP A 235 20.74 -0.16 -5.47
CA TRP A 235 20.37 -0.17 -6.88
C TRP A 235 21.30 0.72 -7.70
N LEU A 236 21.53 1.95 -7.25
CA LEU A 236 22.37 2.91 -7.95
C LEU A 236 23.80 2.39 -8.11
N GLU A 237 24.37 1.81 -7.06
CA GLU A 237 25.71 1.22 -7.09
C GLU A 237 25.78 0.04 -8.08
N GLN A 238 24.83 -0.88 -8.00
CA GLN A 238 24.76 -2.06 -8.89
C GLN A 238 24.59 -1.63 -10.37
N LYS A 239 23.71 -0.65 -10.62
CA LYS A 239 23.46 -0.11 -11.96
C LYS A 239 24.71 0.53 -12.53
N THR A 240 25.42 1.33 -11.76
CA THR A 240 26.65 2.00 -12.16
C THR A 240 27.73 0.97 -12.52
N LYS A 241 27.95 -0.02 -11.67
CA LYS A 241 28.94 -1.10 -11.95
C LYS A 241 28.60 -1.87 -13.22
N ARG A 242 27.33 -2.17 -13.45
CA ARG A 242 26.90 -2.87 -14.66
C ARG A 242 27.15 -2.04 -15.93
N MET A 243 26.81 -0.75 -15.90
CA MET A 243 27.05 0.15 -17.02
C MET A 243 28.54 0.25 -17.34
N GLU A 244 29.41 0.40 -16.34
CA GLU A 244 30.86 0.42 -16.52
C GLU A 244 31.39 -0.88 -17.15
N GLN A 245 30.87 -2.02 -16.73
CA GLN A 245 31.23 -3.31 -17.31
C GLN A 245 30.79 -3.46 -18.78
N GLU A 246 29.57 -3.02 -19.08
CA GLU A 246 29.04 -3.02 -20.45
C GLU A 246 29.87 -2.10 -21.37
N GLU A 247 30.23 -0.91 -20.89
CA GLU A 247 31.08 0.03 -21.65
C GLU A 247 32.47 -0.55 -21.90
N LYS A 248 33.11 -1.15 -20.88
CA LYS A 248 34.39 -1.84 -21.04
C LYS A 248 34.32 -2.99 -22.03
N SER A 249 33.23 -3.77 -21.99
CA SER A 249 32.98 -4.86 -22.94
C SER A 249 32.78 -4.36 -24.37
N ALA A 250 31.98 -3.30 -24.54
CA ALA A 250 31.74 -2.68 -25.83
C ALA A 250 33.05 -2.11 -26.44
N SER A 251 33.87 -1.46 -25.60
CA SER A 251 35.18 -0.93 -26.01
C SER A 251 36.13 -2.05 -26.46
N LYS A 252 36.15 -3.18 -25.73
CA LYS A 252 36.96 -4.34 -26.12
C LYS A 252 36.49 -4.95 -27.45
N ARG A 253 35.18 -5.13 -27.63
CA ARG A 253 34.60 -5.65 -28.89
C ARG A 253 34.93 -4.73 -30.06
N ARG A 254 34.84 -3.43 -29.87
CA ARG A 254 35.17 -2.47 -30.90
C ARG A 254 36.66 -2.54 -31.31
N LYS A 255 37.58 -2.61 -30.33
CA LYS A 255 39.00 -2.79 -30.60
C LYS A 255 39.33 -4.11 -31.31
N THR A 256 38.62 -5.18 -30.98
CA THR A 256 38.78 -6.46 -31.67
C THR A 256 38.28 -6.36 -33.09
N LEU A 257 37.13 -5.77 -33.32
CA LEU A 257 36.58 -5.58 -34.67
C LEU A 257 37.49 -4.68 -35.53
N GLU A 258 38.02 -3.58 -34.96
CA GLU A 258 38.98 -2.71 -35.65
C GLU A 258 40.22 -3.49 -36.06
N ARG A 259 40.79 -4.35 -35.20
CA ARG A 259 41.92 -5.23 -35.55
C ARG A 259 41.57 -6.24 -36.64
N GLU A 260 40.40 -6.85 -36.57
CA GLU A 260 39.95 -7.83 -37.61
C GLU A 260 39.76 -7.13 -38.95
N LEU A 261 39.29 -5.88 -38.99
CA LEU A 261 39.14 -5.11 -40.21
C LEU A 261 40.49 -4.61 -40.80
N GLU A 262 41.51 -4.47 -39.97
CA GLU A 262 42.88 -4.14 -40.47
C GLU A 262 43.55 -5.38 -41.15
N TRP A 263 43.02 -6.57 -40.99
CA TRP A 263 43.56 -7.81 -41.58
C TRP A 263 42.89 -8.19 -42.92
N VAL A 264 41.92 -7.42 -43.38
CA VAL A 264 41.23 -7.57 -44.69
C VAL A 264 41.72 -6.50 -45.66
#